data_695eee1ff68ba23ab45dfee770af8d7c
#
_entry.id   695eee1ff68ba23ab45dfee770af8d7c
#
_cell.length_a   1.000
_cell.length_b   1.000
_cell.length_c   1.000
_cell.angle_alpha   90.00
_cell.angle_beta   90.00
_cell.angle_gamma   90.00
#
_symmetry.space_group_name_H-M   'P 1'
#
loop_
_entity.id
_entity.type
_entity.pdbx_description
1 polymer ?
#
loop_
_entity_poly.entity_id
_entity_poly.type
_entity_poly.pdbx_seq_one_letter_code
_entity_poly.pdbx_strand_id
1 'polypeptide(L)'
;MERVVKDGKVAVCYSPGFGAGWSSWADDELKETLIFHPAIVNMILEDKEHLINEQWLVDNFGEEYKYVCTYGAHDLVIEWVPQGSLVRINEYDGYESVEIYDTDNYFMA
;
A
#
# COMPACT_ATOMS: atom_id res chain seq x y z
N MET A 1 0.85 1.57 13.97
CA MET A 1 1.32 0.45 13.12
C MET A 1 2.80 0.66 12.77
N GLU A 2 3.56 -0.39 12.92
CA GLU A 2 4.97 -0.36 12.57
C GLU A 2 5.16 -0.35 11.05
N ARG A 3 6.11 0.44 10.57
CA ARG A 3 6.43 0.50 9.15
C ARG A 3 7.73 -0.26 8.88
N VAL A 4 7.90 -0.71 7.64
CA VAL A 4 9.17 -1.33 7.23
C VAL A 4 10.14 -0.22 6.86
N VAL A 5 11.23 -0.12 7.61
CA VAL A 5 12.26 0.91 7.41
C VAL A 5 13.58 0.24 7.04
N LYS A 6 14.22 0.75 6.00
CA LYS A 6 15.52 0.27 5.55
C LYS A 6 16.35 1.46 5.08
N ASP A 7 17.55 1.61 5.66
CA ASP A 7 18.48 2.70 5.31
C ASP A 7 17.83 4.09 5.38
N GLY A 8 17.01 4.32 6.41
CA GLY A 8 16.31 5.59 6.60
C GLY A 8 15.13 5.83 5.68
N LYS A 9 14.69 4.81 4.94
CA LYS A 9 13.55 4.90 4.04
C LYS A 9 12.43 3.97 4.46
N VAL A 10 11.19 4.38 4.20
CA VAL A 10 9.98 3.63 4.54
C VAL A 10 9.41 3.01 3.27
N ALA A 11 9.02 1.75 3.36
CA ALA A 11 8.36 1.05 2.25
C ALA A 11 6.91 1.50 2.13
N VAL A 12 6.53 1.97 0.94
CA VAL A 12 5.16 2.37 0.59
C VAL A 12 4.66 1.48 -0.54
N CYS A 13 3.57 0.74 -0.29
CA CYS A 13 3.02 -0.19 -1.27
C CYS A 13 1.99 0.52 -2.15
N TYR A 14 2.01 0.25 -3.44
CA TYR A 14 1.02 0.77 -4.36
C TYR A 14 0.91 -0.13 -5.59
N SER A 15 -0.21 0.00 -6.32
CA SER A 15 -0.45 -0.78 -7.53
C SER A 15 -0.39 0.12 -8.75
N PRO A 16 0.69 0.04 -9.55
CA PRO A 16 0.78 0.80 -10.79
C PRO A 16 0.01 0.14 -11.94
N GLY A 17 -0.67 -0.98 -11.67
CA GLY A 17 -1.39 -1.73 -12.70
C GLY A 17 -2.59 -0.98 -13.25
N PHE A 18 -2.87 -1.19 -14.53
CA PHE A 18 -3.96 -0.51 -15.22
C PHE A 18 -5.31 -1.07 -14.83
N GLY A 19 -6.24 -0.18 -14.50
CA GLY A 19 -7.64 -0.55 -14.28
C GLY A 19 -7.98 -1.08 -12.89
N ALA A 20 -7.03 -1.11 -11.96
CA ALA A 20 -7.29 -1.63 -10.62
C ALA A 20 -6.48 -0.88 -9.56
N GLY A 21 -7.18 -0.12 -8.73
CA GLY A 21 -6.57 0.54 -7.57
C GLY A 21 -6.39 -0.44 -6.41
N TRP A 22 -5.60 -0.05 -5.44
CA TRP A 22 -5.36 -0.80 -4.21
C TRP A 22 -5.88 -0.01 -3.02
N SER A 23 -5.00 0.70 -2.31
CA SER A 23 -5.42 1.52 -1.18
C SER A 23 -6.33 2.68 -1.59
N SER A 24 -6.12 3.24 -2.77
CA SER A 24 -6.90 4.38 -3.25
C SER A 24 -8.38 4.05 -3.43
N TRP A 25 -8.71 2.78 -3.67
CA TRP A 25 -10.10 2.32 -3.81
C TRP A 25 -10.67 1.73 -2.52
N ALA A 26 -9.91 1.72 -1.44
CA ALA A 26 -10.34 1.17 -0.16
C ALA A 26 -10.98 2.24 0.72
N ASP A 27 -11.68 1.80 1.76
CA ASP A 27 -12.21 2.70 2.79
C ASP A 27 -11.04 3.40 3.51
N ASP A 28 -11.25 4.64 3.91
CA ASP A 28 -10.19 5.47 4.48
C ASP A 28 -9.51 4.82 5.68
N GLU A 29 -10.27 4.15 6.55
CA GLU A 29 -9.71 3.51 7.74
C GLU A 29 -8.80 2.32 7.44
N LEU A 30 -8.84 1.79 6.21
CA LEU A 30 -8.01 0.65 5.81
C LEU A 30 -6.76 1.06 5.05
N LYS A 31 -6.71 2.31 4.57
CA LYS A 31 -5.64 2.75 3.65
C LYS A 31 -4.25 2.64 4.24
N GLU A 32 -4.08 3.06 5.49
CA GLU A 32 -2.76 3.04 6.12
C GLU A 32 -2.19 1.62 6.21
N THR A 33 -3.01 0.65 6.58
CA THR A 33 -2.60 -0.76 6.60
C THR A 33 -2.18 -1.23 5.22
N LEU A 34 -2.96 -0.87 4.19
CA LEU A 34 -2.72 -1.35 2.83
C LEU A 34 -1.43 -0.79 2.22
N ILE A 35 -0.97 0.39 2.65
CA ILE A 35 0.23 1.00 2.09
C ILE A 35 1.49 0.73 2.92
N PHE A 36 1.37 0.44 4.22
CA PHE A 36 2.55 0.37 5.11
C PHE A 36 2.73 -0.97 5.81
N HIS A 37 1.72 -1.82 5.91
CA HIS A 37 1.80 -2.96 6.82
C HIS A 37 2.91 -3.93 6.44
N PRO A 38 3.75 -4.34 7.41
CA PRO A 38 4.88 -5.24 7.13
C PRO A 38 4.49 -6.56 6.46
N ALA A 39 3.31 -7.12 6.78
CA ALA A 39 2.87 -8.37 6.18
C ALA A 39 2.71 -8.23 4.67
N ILE A 40 2.16 -7.10 4.19
CA ILE A 40 2.01 -6.83 2.76
C ILE A 40 3.37 -6.54 2.14
N VAL A 41 4.17 -5.68 2.78
CA VAL A 41 5.51 -5.35 2.30
C VAL A 41 6.35 -6.61 2.12
N ASN A 42 6.31 -7.51 3.08
CA ASN A 42 7.09 -8.76 3.01
C ASN A 42 6.63 -9.67 1.88
N MET A 43 5.33 -9.72 1.59
CA MET A 43 4.84 -10.48 0.43
C MET A 43 5.45 -9.95 -0.86
N ILE A 44 5.52 -8.62 -1.01
CA ILE A 44 6.12 -8.01 -2.21
C ILE A 44 7.62 -8.30 -2.27
N LEU A 45 8.33 -8.16 -1.15
CA LEU A 45 9.78 -8.40 -1.10
C LEU A 45 10.13 -9.86 -1.42
N GLU A 46 9.23 -10.78 -1.15
CA GLU A 46 9.43 -12.22 -1.43
C GLU A 46 8.84 -12.65 -2.78
N ASP A 47 8.40 -11.70 -3.61
CA ASP A 47 7.73 -11.97 -4.90
C ASP A 47 6.49 -12.85 -4.75
N LYS A 48 5.73 -12.65 -3.66
CA LYS A 48 4.51 -13.40 -3.35
C LYS A 48 3.26 -12.56 -3.39
N GLU A 49 3.32 -11.33 -3.90
CA GLU A 49 2.17 -10.43 -3.97
C GLU A 49 1.02 -11.02 -4.78
N HIS A 50 1.31 -11.90 -5.73
CA HIS A 50 0.27 -12.58 -6.51
C HIS A 50 -0.58 -13.54 -5.66
N LEU A 51 -0.17 -13.85 -4.43
CA LEU A 51 -0.94 -14.68 -3.51
C LEU A 51 -1.89 -13.87 -2.64
N ILE A 52 -1.81 -12.54 -2.69
CA ILE A 52 -2.69 -11.68 -1.91
C ILE A 52 -4.07 -11.68 -2.58
N ASN A 53 -5.05 -12.20 -1.85
CA ASN A 53 -6.45 -12.23 -2.29
C ASN A 53 -7.35 -11.89 -1.10
N GLU A 54 -8.65 -11.94 -1.30
CA GLU A 54 -9.62 -11.66 -0.25
C GLU A 54 -9.36 -12.51 1.00
N GLN A 55 -9.18 -13.80 0.83
CA GLN A 55 -8.96 -14.70 1.97
C GLN A 55 -7.69 -14.36 2.73
N TRP A 56 -6.61 -14.05 2.01
CA TRP A 56 -5.34 -13.66 2.65
C TRP A 56 -5.52 -12.39 3.49
N LEU A 57 -6.24 -11.40 2.95
CA LEU A 57 -6.50 -10.15 3.67
C LEU A 57 -7.34 -10.39 4.93
N VAL A 58 -8.40 -11.18 4.81
CA VAL A 58 -9.27 -11.48 5.95
C VAL A 58 -8.51 -12.26 7.01
N ASP A 59 -7.73 -13.26 6.61
CA ASP A 59 -6.95 -14.07 7.54
C ASP A 59 -5.90 -13.26 8.31
N ASN A 60 -5.33 -12.24 7.68
CA ASN A 60 -4.28 -11.43 8.30
C ASN A 60 -4.82 -10.21 9.04
N PHE A 61 -5.92 -9.61 8.59
CA PHE A 61 -6.36 -8.30 9.08
C PHE A 61 -7.81 -8.24 9.57
N GLY A 62 -8.64 -9.23 9.22
CA GLY A 62 -10.02 -9.28 9.68
C GLY A 62 -11.06 -9.10 8.56
N GLU A 63 -12.31 -9.33 8.94
CA GLU A 63 -13.45 -9.35 8.01
C GLU A 63 -13.68 -8.03 7.29
N GLU A 64 -13.30 -6.90 7.89
CA GLU A 64 -13.48 -5.59 7.27
C GLU A 64 -12.68 -5.44 5.98
N TYR A 65 -11.71 -6.32 5.72
CA TYR A 65 -10.88 -6.28 4.52
C TYR A 65 -11.45 -7.09 3.36
N LYS A 66 -12.58 -7.78 3.54
CA LYS A 66 -13.13 -8.66 2.50
C LYS A 66 -13.60 -7.91 1.25
N TYR A 67 -13.85 -6.61 1.35
CA TYR A 67 -14.30 -5.79 0.22
C TYR A 67 -13.18 -5.01 -0.46
N VAL A 68 -11.95 -5.19 -0.02
CA VAL A 68 -10.81 -4.53 -0.67
C VAL A 68 -10.65 -5.10 -2.07
N CYS A 69 -10.43 -4.21 -3.05
CA CYS A 69 -10.18 -4.64 -4.43
C CYS A 69 -8.81 -5.30 -4.51
N THR A 70 -8.75 -6.56 -4.91
CA THR A 70 -7.50 -7.32 -5.01
C THR A 70 -7.05 -7.57 -6.44
N TYR A 71 -7.73 -7.00 -7.43
CA TYR A 71 -7.35 -7.20 -8.84
C TYR A 71 -5.97 -6.66 -9.17
N GLY A 72 -5.54 -5.60 -8.51
CA GLY A 72 -4.21 -5.02 -8.70
C GLY A 72 -3.14 -5.58 -7.77
N ALA A 73 -3.48 -6.55 -6.91
CA ALA A 73 -2.54 -7.05 -5.92
C ALA A 73 -1.32 -7.73 -6.54
N HIS A 74 -1.49 -8.41 -7.68
CA HIS A 74 -0.37 -9.06 -8.39
C HIS A 74 0.61 -8.06 -8.97
N ASP A 75 0.22 -6.79 -9.10
CA ASP A 75 1.08 -5.71 -9.60
C ASP A 75 1.67 -4.84 -8.49
N LEU A 76 1.42 -5.18 -7.24
CA LEU A 76 1.91 -4.39 -6.11
C LEU A 76 3.43 -4.27 -6.13
N VAL A 77 3.90 -3.05 -5.93
CA VAL A 77 5.31 -2.72 -5.84
C VAL A 77 5.55 -1.81 -4.65
N ILE A 78 6.81 -1.61 -4.32
CA ILE A 78 7.22 -0.75 -3.22
C ILE A 78 7.96 0.46 -3.77
N GLU A 79 7.61 1.64 -3.26
CA GLU A 79 8.47 2.81 -3.36
C GLU A 79 9.06 3.10 -1.99
N TRP A 80 10.37 3.25 -1.93
CA TRP A 80 11.07 3.58 -0.69
C TRP A 80 11.16 5.10 -0.59
N VAL A 81 10.52 5.66 0.45
CA VAL A 81 10.50 7.10 0.65
C VAL A 81 11.29 7.47 1.91
N PRO A 82 11.92 8.67 1.95
CA PRO A 82 12.64 9.08 3.16
C PRO A 82 11.72 9.07 4.37
N GLN A 83 12.20 8.50 5.48
CA GLN A 83 11.43 8.46 6.72
C GLN A 83 11.09 9.89 7.17
N GLY A 84 9.84 10.10 7.57
CA GLY A 84 9.34 11.42 7.93
C GLY A 84 8.80 12.24 6.77
N SER A 85 8.92 11.76 5.53
CA SER A 85 8.32 12.41 4.37
C SER A 85 6.80 12.33 4.45
N LEU A 86 6.13 13.33 3.91
CA LEU A 86 4.68 13.32 3.75
C LEU A 86 4.37 12.66 2.41
N VAL A 87 3.51 11.64 2.43
CA VAL A 87 3.18 10.87 1.22
C VAL A 87 1.69 10.81 0.99
N ARG A 88 1.33 10.67 -0.27
CA ARG A 88 -0.03 10.44 -0.70
C ARG A 88 -0.03 9.48 -1.88
N ILE A 89 -1.06 8.63 -1.96
CA ILE A 89 -1.25 7.78 -3.13
C ILE A 89 -2.21 8.50 -4.07
N ASN A 90 -1.72 8.81 -5.28
CA ASN A 90 -2.54 9.33 -6.35
C ASN A 90 -3.09 8.18 -7.18
N GLU A 91 -4.25 8.38 -7.79
CA GLU A 91 -4.88 7.35 -8.61
C GLU A 91 -5.48 7.97 -9.87
N TYR A 92 -5.31 7.29 -11.01
CA TYR A 92 -5.94 7.65 -12.27
C TYR A 92 -6.31 6.36 -13.01
N ASP A 93 -7.61 6.11 -13.16
CA ASP A 93 -8.14 4.89 -13.80
C ASP A 93 -7.55 3.60 -13.21
N GLY A 94 -7.36 3.59 -11.89
CA GLY A 94 -6.76 2.45 -11.20
C GLY A 94 -5.25 2.47 -11.11
N TYR A 95 -4.56 3.30 -11.90
CA TYR A 95 -3.13 3.50 -11.75
C TYR A 95 -2.84 4.24 -10.46
N GLU A 96 -2.04 3.66 -9.62
CA GLU A 96 -1.58 4.34 -8.41
C GLU A 96 -0.15 4.81 -8.57
N SER A 97 0.18 5.92 -7.94
CA SER A 97 1.53 6.44 -7.83
C SER A 97 1.72 7.09 -6.46
N VAL A 98 2.97 7.16 -6.01
CA VAL A 98 3.31 7.77 -4.73
C VAL A 98 3.78 9.20 -4.97
N GLU A 99 3.15 10.16 -4.28
CA GLU A 99 3.63 11.54 -4.25
C GLU A 99 4.28 11.82 -2.91
N ILE A 100 5.42 12.49 -2.95
CA ILE A 100 6.16 12.93 -1.76
C ILE A 100 6.05 14.45 -1.69
N TYR A 101 5.69 14.96 -0.51
CA TYR A 101 5.51 16.40 -0.29
C TYR A 101 6.49 16.90 0.76
N ASP A 102 6.90 18.15 0.59
CA ASP A 102 7.80 18.82 1.53
C ASP A 102 7.05 19.79 2.45
N THR A 103 5.72 19.75 2.51
CA THR A 103 4.90 20.71 3.24
C THR A 103 4.06 20.05 4.33
N ASP A 104 3.55 20.87 5.25
CA ASP A 104 2.92 20.42 6.49
C ASP A 104 1.47 19.90 6.35
N ASN A 105 0.95 19.73 5.14
CA ASN A 105 -0.46 19.42 4.92
C ASN A 105 -0.76 17.95 4.66
N TYR A 106 0.19 17.05 4.88
CA TYR A 106 0.05 15.65 4.48
C TYR A 106 0.49 14.71 5.59
N PHE A 107 0.27 13.41 5.40
CA PHE A 107 0.63 12.40 6.38
C PHE A 107 2.13 12.08 6.34
N MET A 108 2.71 11.79 7.48
CA MET A 108 4.11 11.41 7.57
C MET A 108 4.32 9.92 7.29
N ALA A 109 5.28 9.64 6.46
CA ALA A 109 5.73 8.27 6.22
C ALA A 109 6.44 7.69 7.45
#